data_0b87633f63a120caf6a5b52e0eea03d7
#
_entry.id   0b87633f63a120caf6a5b52e0eea03d7
#
_cell.length_a   1.000
_cell.length_b   1.000
_cell.length_c   1.000
_cell.angle_alpha   90.00
_cell.angle_beta   90.00
_cell.angle_gamma   90.00
#
_symmetry.space_group_name_H-M   'P 1'
#
loop_
_entity.id
_entity.type
_entity.pdbx_description
1 polymer ?
#
loop_
_entity_poly.entity_id
_entity_poly.type
_entity_poly.pdbx_seq_one_letter_code
_entity_poly.pdbx_strand_id
1 'polypeptide(L)'
;MTVMVTPAVALTGITASSTIGIFDSLPEYIEIGQQPERNTLYAQYSGEGNENGYIAVATIYDQNRQEVPYDQISQFALDAAVAGEDERFFTHGGVDVQSVIRTALDNVVAGGIEGGSSTLSMQLVKQIFVQRALELPTEEERKAAYEEATAPEFDRKLKEMKLAIGLEKKYTKKEILTAYLNIAFFGDNTYGIQAAAQRYFSVDAKDLTLAQAASLIAIVQFPNSRDLSTPDNYADNEARRDVILESMLRLGMVTQDEYQEAYDTLVDDNFVKPSATTNGCIGANRYAKWFCDYVVKNVKNFEFLGATETERQENWDRGGYQLYTTLDMDVQIPAQDQLWAYVNYNETAMNLGGASVSMEVGTGRVLTMSENKVYDNTLEGGGPGTSAVNYNADLEYGASTGFPGGSTYKLFTLLAWLDAGKGLAERISGDARTVDQARFLDTCTDGGGPFGGPYPFKNDGGQTPGAIDVSTATAGSVNGAFI
;
A
#
# COMPACT_ATOMS: atom_id res chain seq x y z
N MET A 1 1.51 66.82 6.55
CA MET A 1 2.14 65.53 6.93
C MET A 1 1.21 64.54 7.62
N THR A 2 0.11 64.94 8.21
CA THR A 2 -0.82 64.11 8.98
C THR A 2 -1.82 63.30 8.10
N VAL A 3 -2.07 63.66 6.86
CA VAL A 3 -3.07 63.03 5.98
C VAL A 3 -2.56 61.76 5.26
N MET A 4 -1.21 61.59 5.15
CA MET A 4 -0.63 60.41 4.50
C MET A 4 -0.32 59.24 5.46
N VAL A 5 -0.32 59.48 6.76
CA VAL A 5 -0.03 58.44 7.76
C VAL A 5 -1.30 57.67 8.18
N THR A 6 -2.43 58.34 8.12
CA THR A 6 -3.73 57.77 8.55
C THR A 6 -4.16 56.53 7.75
N PRO A 7 -4.04 56.46 6.39
CA PRO A 7 -4.38 55.28 5.66
C PRO A 7 -3.45 54.07 5.94
N ALA A 8 -2.14 54.36 6.14
CA ALA A 8 -1.18 53.28 6.44
C ALA A 8 -1.41 52.67 7.84
N VAL A 9 -1.74 53.54 8.85
CA VAL A 9 -2.09 53.06 10.19
C VAL A 9 -3.44 52.35 10.22
N ALA A 10 -4.40 52.77 9.40
CA ALA A 10 -5.69 52.10 9.28
C ALA A 10 -5.56 50.74 8.59
N LEU A 11 -4.75 50.65 7.52
CA LEU A 11 -4.49 49.36 6.85
C LEU A 11 -3.74 48.37 7.78
N THR A 12 -2.71 48.85 8.52
CA THR A 12 -1.98 48.03 9.50
C THR A 12 -2.87 47.64 10.68
N GLY A 13 -3.79 48.47 11.10
CA GLY A 13 -4.76 48.16 12.16
C GLY A 13 -5.80 47.13 11.74
N ILE A 14 -6.27 47.13 10.49
CA ILE A 14 -7.24 46.17 9.97
C ILE A 14 -6.55 44.80 9.76
N THR A 15 -5.35 44.80 9.21
CA THR A 15 -4.58 43.55 9.07
C THR A 15 -4.19 42.95 10.43
N ALA A 16 -3.79 43.76 11.41
CA ALA A 16 -3.50 43.29 12.75
C ALA A 16 -4.75 42.70 13.46
N SER A 17 -5.91 43.31 13.28
CA SER A 17 -7.15 42.84 13.89
C SER A 17 -7.64 41.51 13.25
N SER A 18 -7.54 41.35 11.93
CA SER A 18 -7.87 40.09 11.25
C SER A 18 -6.88 38.98 11.61
N THR A 19 -5.60 39.32 11.71
CA THR A 19 -4.53 38.42 12.13
C THR A 19 -4.72 37.90 13.57
N ILE A 20 -5.09 38.78 14.51
CA ILE A 20 -5.41 38.43 15.90
C ILE A 20 -6.63 37.51 15.93
N GLY A 21 -7.67 37.81 15.15
CA GLY A 21 -8.87 36.98 15.08
C GLY A 21 -8.62 35.56 14.56
N ILE A 22 -7.78 35.42 13.54
CA ILE A 22 -7.33 34.13 13.02
C ILE A 22 -6.51 33.39 14.11
N PHE A 23 -5.58 34.10 14.73
CA PHE A 23 -4.74 33.51 15.78
C PHE A 23 -5.55 33.00 16.96
N ASP A 24 -6.55 33.71 17.41
CA ASP A 24 -7.40 33.32 18.55
C ASP A 24 -8.37 32.17 18.21
N SER A 25 -8.78 32.04 16.94
CA SER A 25 -9.71 30.98 16.50
C SER A 25 -9.07 29.59 16.34
N LEU A 26 -7.73 29.51 16.27
CA LEU A 26 -7.00 28.24 16.10
C LEU A 26 -6.88 27.48 17.43
N PRO A 27 -6.89 26.12 17.39
CA PRO A 27 -6.60 25.31 18.57
C PRO A 27 -5.20 25.66 19.14
N GLU A 28 -4.99 25.35 20.41
CA GLU A 28 -3.70 25.63 21.07
C GLU A 28 -2.56 24.78 20.50
N TYR A 29 -2.85 23.59 19.99
CA TYR A 29 -1.88 22.69 19.36
C TYR A 29 -2.56 21.80 18.32
N ILE A 30 -1.74 21.14 17.50
CA ILE A 30 -2.15 20.09 16.59
C ILE A 30 -1.64 18.74 17.10
N GLU A 31 -2.44 17.68 16.97
CA GLU A 31 -2.00 16.34 17.31
C GLU A 31 -1.18 15.73 16.19
N ILE A 32 -0.08 15.07 16.56
CA ILE A 32 0.66 14.17 15.71
C ILE A 32 -0.17 12.90 15.65
N GLY A 33 -1.03 12.75 14.63
CA GLY A 33 -1.85 11.57 14.41
C GLY A 33 -1.02 10.39 13.88
N GLN A 34 -1.62 9.20 13.87
CA GLN A 34 -1.05 8.09 13.09
C GLN A 34 -1.11 8.43 11.61
N GLN A 35 -0.04 8.13 10.90
CA GLN A 35 0.04 8.35 9.45
C GLN A 35 -0.33 7.06 8.72
N PRO A 36 -0.83 7.14 7.46
CA PRO A 36 -1.01 5.95 6.63
C PRO A 36 0.33 5.22 6.43
N GLU A 37 0.30 3.90 6.64
CA GLU A 37 1.46 3.03 6.51
C GLU A 37 1.19 1.91 5.50
N ARG A 38 2.23 1.19 5.10
CA ARG A 38 2.08 0.00 4.26
C ARG A 38 1.55 -1.19 5.05
N ASN A 39 0.68 -1.98 4.43
CA ASN A 39 0.33 -3.32 4.88
C ASN A 39 1.33 -4.33 4.31
N THR A 40 1.72 -5.32 5.10
CA THR A 40 2.59 -6.40 4.64
C THR A 40 1.91 -7.73 4.84
N LEU A 41 1.82 -8.54 3.77
CA LEU A 41 1.33 -9.91 3.82
C LEU A 41 2.52 -10.85 3.98
N TYR A 42 2.42 -11.73 4.96
CA TYR A 42 3.39 -12.78 5.24
C TYR A 42 2.78 -14.15 4.94
N ALA A 43 3.55 -15.03 4.32
CA ALA A 43 3.23 -16.43 4.10
C ALA A 43 4.17 -17.33 4.87
N GLN A 44 3.70 -18.51 5.28
CA GLN A 44 4.53 -19.51 5.92
C GLN A 44 5.60 -19.99 4.93
N TYR A 45 6.85 -20.15 5.40
CA TYR A 45 7.97 -20.59 4.58
C TYR A 45 9.10 -21.13 5.43
N SER A 46 9.64 -22.30 5.06
CA SER A 46 10.77 -22.95 5.76
C SER A 46 12.13 -22.69 5.11
N GLY A 47 12.16 -22.10 3.90
CA GLY A 47 13.38 -21.89 3.12
C GLY A 47 14.21 -20.68 3.53
N GLU A 48 15.23 -20.36 2.75
CA GLU A 48 16.10 -19.19 2.98
C GLU A 48 15.31 -17.87 2.93
N GLY A 49 15.70 -16.92 3.80
CA GLY A 49 15.07 -15.58 3.89
C GLY A 49 13.80 -15.54 4.73
N ASN A 50 13.44 -16.66 5.41
CA ASN A 50 12.35 -16.62 6.36
C ASN A 50 12.75 -15.93 7.68
N GLU A 51 11.79 -15.22 8.28
CA GLU A 51 11.85 -14.69 9.63
C GLU A 51 10.83 -15.44 10.50
N ASN A 52 11.28 -16.20 11.46
CA ASN A 52 10.43 -17.00 12.36
C ASN A 52 9.43 -17.93 11.63
N GLY A 53 9.85 -18.50 10.49
CA GLY A 53 9.02 -19.39 9.68
C GLY A 53 8.08 -18.68 8.69
N TYR A 54 8.26 -17.38 8.46
CA TYR A 54 7.47 -16.58 7.52
C TYR A 54 8.34 -15.76 6.58
N ILE A 55 7.79 -15.44 5.41
CA ILE A 55 8.40 -14.53 4.43
C ILE A 55 7.38 -13.49 4.00
N ALA A 56 7.81 -12.24 3.83
CA ALA A 56 6.97 -11.21 3.24
C ALA A 56 6.71 -11.52 1.75
N VAL A 57 5.44 -11.58 1.35
CA VAL A 57 5.05 -11.95 -0.02
C VAL A 57 4.39 -10.80 -0.79
N ALA A 58 3.85 -9.81 -0.10
CA ALA A 58 3.30 -8.61 -0.73
C ALA A 58 3.34 -7.43 0.22
N THR A 59 3.45 -6.22 -0.34
CA THR A 59 3.21 -4.94 0.35
C THR A 59 2.12 -4.19 -0.37
N ILE A 60 1.21 -3.54 0.39
CA ILE A 60 0.05 -2.84 -0.16
C ILE A 60 -0.07 -1.51 0.55
N TYR A 61 -0.05 -0.42 -0.22
CA TYR A 61 -0.07 0.94 0.33
C TYR A 61 -0.52 1.97 -0.72
N ASP A 62 -1.12 3.04 -0.24
CA ASP A 62 -1.28 4.28 -1.01
C ASP A 62 -0.03 5.16 -0.92
N GLN A 63 0.57 5.22 0.28
CA GLN A 63 1.84 5.87 0.56
C GLN A 63 2.83 4.83 1.11
N ASN A 64 4.02 4.75 0.48
CA ASN A 64 5.09 3.87 0.98
C ASN A 64 5.68 4.47 2.26
N ARG A 65 5.11 4.12 3.41
CA ARG A 65 5.57 4.57 4.72
C ARG A 65 5.68 3.39 5.69
N GLN A 66 6.70 3.49 6.52
CA GLN A 66 6.88 2.65 7.70
C GLN A 66 7.44 3.55 8.81
N GLU A 67 6.65 3.73 9.86
CA GLU A 67 7.09 4.52 11.01
C GLU A 67 8.10 3.73 11.86
N VAL A 68 9.09 4.44 12.40
CA VAL A 68 10.08 3.87 13.31
C VAL A 68 10.26 4.76 14.52
N PRO A 69 10.53 4.19 15.72
CA PRO A 69 10.83 4.97 16.92
C PRO A 69 12.21 5.65 16.81
N TYR A 70 12.46 6.63 17.68
CA TYR A 70 13.67 7.46 17.69
C TYR A 70 14.97 6.64 17.68
N ASP A 71 15.03 5.57 18.44
CA ASP A 71 16.21 4.69 18.59
C ASP A 71 16.44 3.74 17.39
N GLN A 72 15.52 3.71 16.44
CA GLN A 72 15.66 3.01 15.16
C GLN A 72 16.00 3.98 14.00
N ILE A 73 16.40 5.22 14.30
CA ILE A 73 16.88 6.20 13.32
C ILE A 73 18.37 6.44 13.60
N SER A 74 19.19 6.39 12.54
CA SER A 74 20.63 6.72 12.64
C SER A 74 20.84 8.11 13.24
N GLN A 75 21.81 8.23 14.16
CA GLN A 75 22.18 9.53 14.72
C GLN A 75 22.58 10.50 13.61
N PHE A 76 23.23 10.04 12.54
CA PHE A 76 23.55 10.88 11.39
C PHE A 76 22.31 11.48 10.70
N ALA A 77 21.21 10.73 10.63
CA ALA A 77 19.96 11.23 10.03
C ALA A 77 19.27 12.26 10.93
N LEU A 78 19.28 12.04 12.26
CA LEU A 78 18.78 12.99 13.24
C LEU A 78 19.57 14.32 13.18
N ASP A 79 20.90 14.23 13.16
CA ASP A 79 21.81 15.38 13.13
C ASP A 79 21.75 16.10 11.77
N ALA A 80 21.66 15.38 10.66
CA ALA A 80 21.51 15.95 9.33
C ALA A 80 20.19 16.74 9.18
N ALA A 81 19.08 16.24 9.73
CA ALA A 81 17.81 16.96 9.73
C ALA A 81 17.91 18.29 10.50
N VAL A 82 18.57 18.29 11.67
CA VAL A 82 18.79 19.49 12.45
C VAL A 82 19.75 20.44 11.74
N ALA A 83 20.88 19.95 11.24
CA ALA A 83 21.89 20.78 10.58
C ALA A 83 21.40 21.36 9.24
N GLY A 84 20.56 20.60 8.51
CA GLY A 84 20.08 20.97 7.18
C GLY A 84 18.83 21.85 7.18
N GLU A 85 17.97 21.71 8.19
CA GLU A 85 16.65 22.34 8.20
C GLU A 85 16.46 23.35 9.35
N ASP A 86 17.09 23.12 10.53
CA ASP A 86 16.86 23.93 11.72
C ASP A 86 18.00 23.80 12.73
N GLU A 87 19.14 24.46 12.47
CA GLU A 87 20.38 24.36 13.28
C GLU A 87 20.18 24.62 14.77
N ARG A 88 19.16 25.41 15.13
CA ARG A 88 18.87 25.78 16.51
C ARG A 88 17.64 25.07 17.08
N PHE A 89 17.23 24.00 16.47
CA PHE A 89 16.03 23.23 16.83
C PHE A 89 15.93 22.99 18.35
N PHE A 90 17.00 22.58 18.98
CA PHE A 90 17.00 22.28 20.42
C PHE A 90 16.98 23.50 21.35
N THR A 91 17.06 24.72 20.79
CA THR A 91 17.24 25.96 21.61
C THR A 91 16.04 26.92 21.54
N HIS A 92 15.15 26.79 20.56
CA HIS A 92 13.95 27.63 20.45
C HIS A 92 12.67 26.86 20.82
N GLY A 93 11.53 27.57 20.91
CA GLY A 93 10.22 27.04 21.31
C GLY A 93 9.19 27.08 20.18
N GLY A 94 9.40 26.30 19.12
CA GLY A 94 8.48 26.18 17.96
C GLY A 94 8.77 27.17 16.84
N VAL A 95 9.14 28.38 17.16
CA VAL A 95 9.54 29.44 16.21
C VAL A 95 10.91 29.97 16.57
N ASP A 96 11.81 30.06 15.61
CA ASP A 96 13.11 30.65 15.76
C ASP A 96 13.06 32.15 15.40
N VAL A 97 12.80 32.99 16.41
CA VAL A 97 12.67 34.42 16.24
C VAL A 97 13.95 35.06 15.67
N GLN A 98 15.16 34.56 16.04
CA GLN A 98 16.41 35.08 15.52
C GLN A 98 16.60 34.78 14.03
N SER A 99 16.21 33.57 13.59
CA SER A 99 16.21 33.23 12.16
C SER A 99 15.18 34.05 11.38
N VAL A 100 14.00 34.28 11.94
CA VAL A 100 12.95 35.11 11.30
C VAL A 100 13.50 36.56 11.11
N ILE A 101 14.14 37.15 12.13
CA ILE A 101 14.69 38.53 12.04
C ILE A 101 15.83 38.55 11.01
N ARG A 102 16.75 37.58 11.04
CA ARG A 102 17.86 37.48 10.07
C ARG A 102 17.35 37.41 8.64
N THR A 103 16.45 36.45 8.36
CA THR A 103 15.85 36.28 7.02
C THR A 103 15.10 37.54 6.56
N ALA A 104 14.39 38.22 7.47
CA ALA A 104 13.72 39.47 7.13
C ALA A 104 14.72 40.57 6.72
N LEU A 105 15.86 40.68 7.41
CA LEU A 105 16.93 41.63 7.07
C LEU A 105 17.59 41.25 5.73
N ASP A 106 17.91 39.96 5.52
CA ASP A 106 18.53 39.48 4.29
C ASP A 106 17.62 39.72 3.06
N ASN A 107 16.34 39.46 3.19
CA ASN A 107 15.35 39.73 2.13
C ASN A 107 15.21 41.23 1.79
N VAL A 108 15.34 42.11 2.79
CA VAL A 108 15.34 43.57 2.55
C VAL A 108 16.60 43.99 1.80
N VAL A 109 17.75 43.38 2.11
CA VAL A 109 19.04 43.71 1.46
C VAL A 109 19.08 43.15 0.03
N ALA A 110 18.56 41.92 -0.18
CA ALA A 110 18.52 41.26 -1.49
C ALA A 110 17.42 41.80 -2.42
N GLY A 111 16.46 42.56 -1.90
CA GLY A 111 15.33 43.07 -2.69
C GLY A 111 14.32 41.99 -3.13
N GLY A 112 14.35 40.82 -2.51
CA GLY A 112 13.48 39.67 -2.81
C GLY A 112 13.40 38.70 -1.64
N ILE A 113 12.55 37.62 -1.79
CA ILE A 113 12.45 36.56 -0.78
C ILE A 113 13.48 35.47 -1.13
N GLU A 114 14.65 35.51 -0.52
CA GLU A 114 15.74 34.54 -0.78
C GLU A 114 15.90 33.45 0.29
N GLY A 115 15.11 33.44 1.37
CA GLY A 115 15.32 32.46 2.44
C GLY A 115 14.05 32.08 3.19
N GLY A 116 14.01 30.85 3.68
CA GLY A 116 12.97 30.34 4.55
C GLY A 116 13.43 30.28 6.01
N SER A 117 12.63 30.82 6.94
CA SER A 117 12.85 30.74 8.38
C SER A 117 11.94 29.73 9.07
N SER A 118 11.55 28.68 8.35
CA SER A 118 10.66 27.65 8.89
C SER A 118 11.45 26.69 9.78
N THR A 119 11.01 26.52 11.01
CA THR A 119 11.55 25.52 11.91
C THR A 119 11.06 24.12 11.57
N LEU A 120 11.74 23.05 12.06
CA LEU A 120 11.28 21.66 11.95
C LEU A 120 9.86 21.49 12.51
N SER A 121 9.53 22.17 13.62
CA SER A 121 8.18 22.14 14.20
C SER A 121 7.14 22.78 13.29
N MET A 122 7.46 23.88 12.59
CA MET A 122 6.56 24.49 11.60
C MET A 122 6.40 23.61 10.35
N GLN A 123 7.49 22.99 9.90
CA GLN A 123 7.45 22.04 8.78
C GLN A 123 6.59 20.80 9.12
N LEU A 124 6.71 20.26 10.35
CA LEU A 124 5.88 19.16 10.82
C LEU A 124 4.39 19.55 10.81
N VAL A 125 4.03 20.73 11.32
CA VAL A 125 2.65 21.24 11.26
C VAL A 125 2.13 21.29 9.81
N LYS A 126 2.94 21.84 8.89
CA LYS A 126 2.60 21.87 7.46
C LYS A 126 2.37 20.47 6.90
N GLN A 127 3.27 19.53 7.20
CA GLN A 127 3.15 18.14 6.72
C GLN A 127 1.89 17.44 7.27
N ILE A 128 1.53 17.69 8.54
CA ILE A 128 0.27 17.17 9.12
C ILE A 128 -0.94 17.72 8.36
N PHE A 129 -0.96 19.00 7.97
CA PHE A 129 -2.05 19.54 7.16
C PHE A 129 -2.09 18.93 5.77
N VAL A 130 -0.94 18.73 5.14
CA VAL A 130 -0.85 18.06 3.83
C VAL A 130 -1.38 16.63 3.93
N GLN A 131 -0.99 15.86 4.94
CA GLN A 131 -1.49 14.48 5.11
C GLN A 131 -3.00 14.44 5.33
N ARG A 132 -3.54 15.30 6.20
CA ARG A 132 -4.99 15.41 6.41
C ARG A 132 -5.75 15.79 5.13
N ALA A 133 -5.15 16.62 4.28
CA ALA A 133 -5.73 16.97 2.99
C ALA A 133 -5.79 15.76 2.04
N LEU A 134 -4.74 14.93 2.04
CA LEU A 134 -4.69 13.73 1.19
C LEU A 134 -5.66 12.62 1.63
N GLU A 135 -6.08 12.62 2.91
CA GLU A 135 -7.04 11.65 3.47
C GLU A 135 -8.52 12.02 3.20
N LEU A 136 -8.80 13.18 2.62
CA LEU A 136 -10.17 13.59 2.31
C LEU A 136 -10.80 12.69 1.23
N PRO A 137 -12.13 12.43 1.30
CA PRO A 137 -12.77 11.39 0.50
C PRO A 137 -12.79 11.68 -1.01
N THR A 138 -12.94 12.93 -1.42
CA THR A 138 -13.04 13.29 -2.85
C THR A 138 -11.78 13.96 -3.38
N GLU A 139 -11.49 13.77 -4.66
CA GLU A 139 -10.33 14.40 -5.32
C GLU A 139 -10.40 15.94 -5.28
N GLU A 140 -11.61 16.51 -5.40
CA GLU A 140 -11.83 17.95 -5.33
C GLU A 140 -11.52 18.51 -3.95
N GLU A 141 -11.98 17.83 -2.88
CA GLU A 141 -11.67 18.20 -1.49
C GLU A 141 -10.17 18.07 -1.20
N ARG A 142 -9.55 16.95 -1.62
CA ARG A 142 -8.11 16.75 -1.47
C ARG A 142 -7.31 17.86 -2.13
N LYS A 143 -7.64 18.20 -3.37
CA LYS A 143 -6.96 19.26 -4.12
C LYS A 143 -7.12 20.62 -3.44
N ALA A 144 -8.33 21.00 -3.06
CA ALA A 144 -8.61 22.29 -2.41
C ALA A 144 -7.86 22.39 -1.07
N ALA A 145 -7.91 21.36 -0.23
CA ALA A 145 -7.23 21.35 1.06
C ALA A 145 -5.69 21.31 0.92
N TYR A 146 -5.17 20.59 -0.08
CA TYR A 146 -3.73 20.59 -0.39
C TYR A 146 -3.24 21.97 -0.83
N GLU A 147 -4.00 22.65 -1.72
CA GLU A 147 -3.70 24.02 -2.15
C GLU A 147 -3.72 24.98 -0.95
N GLU A 148 -4.69 24.89 -0.04
CA GLU A 148 -4.71 25.67 1.21
C GLU A 148 -3.48 25.39 2.09
N ALA A 149 -3.12 24.11 2.28
CA ALA A 149 -2.00 23.69 3.11
C ALA A 149 -0.62 24.12 2.55
N THR A 150 -0.54 24.37 1.24
CA THR A 150 0.71 24.69 0.55
C THR A 150 0.79 26.13 0.01
N ALA A 151 -0.31 26.89 0.05
CA ALA A 151 -0.37 28.26 -0.44
C ALA A 151 0.74 29.16 0.14
N PRO A 152 1.37 30.03 -0.66
CA PRO A 152 2.42 30.94 -0.17
C PRO A 152 1.84 32.16 0.55
N GLU A 153 0.87 31.96 1.45
CA GLU A 153 0.13 33.03 2.12
C GLU A 153 0.63 33.30 3.53
N PHE A 154 0.60 34.55 3.95
CA PHE A 154 1.02 34.98 5.29
C PHE A 154 0.16 34.36 6.40
N ASP A 155 -1.15 34.29 6.20
CA ASP A 155 -2.09 33.71 7.18
C ASP A 155 -1.81 32.23 7.46
N ARG A 156 -1.49 31.45 6.41
CA ARG A 156 -1.03 30.06 6.58
C ARG A 156 0.22 29.99 7.46
N LYS A 157 1.19 30.88 7.20
CA LYS A 157 2.46 30.88 7.97
C LYS A 157 2.24 31.23 9.44
N LEU A 158 1.30 32.13 9.74
CA LEU A 158 0.91 32.45 11.12
C LEU A 158 0.22 31.24 11.82
N LYS A 159 -0.64 30.51 11.07
CA LYS A 159 -1.24 29.27 11.58
C LYS A 159 -0.15 28.26 11.93
N GLU A 160 0.82 28.04 11.05
CA GLU A 160 1.97 27.15 11.30
C GLU A 160 2.75 27.57 12.56
N MET A 161 3.08 28.84 12.69
CA MET A 161 3.84 29.38 13.84
C MET A 161 3.09 29.14 15.16
N LYS A 162 1.80 29.46 15.23
CA LYS A 162 1.00 29.24 16.45
C LYS A 162 0.97 27.77 16.84
N LEU A 163 0.65 26.89 15.87
CA LEU A 163 0.53 25.47 16.11
C LEU A 163 1.89 24.81 16.43
N ALA A 164 2.99 25.31 15.86
CA ALA A 164 4.34 24.85 16.19
C ALA A 164 4.72 25.19 17.65
N ILE A 165 4.36 26.39 18.14
CA ILE A 165 4.53 26.77 19.54
C ILE A 165 3.68 25.85 20.45
N GLY A 166 2.45 25.55 20.06
CA GLY A 166 1.57 24.63 20.79
C GLY A 166 2.10 23.20 20.81
N LEU A 167 2.62 22.74 19.66
CA LEU A 167 3.22 21.42 19.51
C LEU A 167 4.38 21.22 20.48
N GLU A 168 5.30 22.20 20.59
CA GLU A 168 6.45 22.14 21.49
C GLU A 168 6.11 22.30 22.98
N LYS A 169 4.91 22.75 23.31
CA LYS A 169 4.40 22.68 24.68
C LYS A 169 3.91 21.28 25.06
N LYS A 170 3.45 20.52 24.08
CA LYS A 170 2.85 19.19 24.29
C LYS A 170 3.83 18.04 24.10
N TYR A 171 4.71 18.14 23.10
CA TYR A 171 5.66 17.10 22.70
C TYR A 171 7.10 17.52 22.94
N THR A 172 7.95 16.57 23.26
CA THR A 172 9.39 16.78 23.40
C THR A 172 10.03 16.99 22.02
N LYS A 173 11.19 17.62 22.00
CA LYS A 173 12.00 17.80 20.77
C LYS A 173 12.30 16.47 20.06
N LYS A 174 12.53 15.39 20.83
CA LYS A 174 12.77 14.07 20.27
C LYS A 174 11.52 13.52 19.58
N GLU A 175 10.35 13.65 20.18
CA GLU A 175 9.09 13.22 19.58
C GLU A 175 8.77 14.02 18.31
N ILE A 176 9.01 15.34 18.33
CA ILE A 176 8.81 16.20 17.16
C ILE A 176 9.77 15.82 16.02
N LEU A 177 11.05 15.60 16.31
CA LEU A 177 12.03 15.21 15.29
C LEU A 177 11.73 13.83 14.71
N THR A 178 11.33 12.87 15.56
CA THR A 178 10.89 11.54 15.12
C THR A 178 9.67 11.63 14.21
N ALA A 179 8.64 12.38 14.62
CA ALA A 179 7.45 12.57 13.83
C ALA A 179 7.74 13.27 12.49
N TYR A 180 8.62 14.28 12.50
CA TYR A 180 9.06 14.94 11.27
C TYR A 180 9.71 13.96 10.29
N LEU A 181 10.66 13.14 10.76
CA LEU A 181 11.35 12.17 9.92
C LEU A 181 10.42 11.02 9.44
N ASN A 182 9.38 10.68 10.19
CA ASN A 182 8.39 9.68 9.79
C ASN A 182 7.32 10.22 8.82
N ILE A 183 7.04 11.54 8.84
CA ILE A 183 6.02 12.14 7.96
C ILE A 183 6.60 12.70 6.67
N ALA A 184 7.88 13.08 6.64
CA ALA A 184 8.52 13.78 5.52
C ALA A 184 8.40 12.99 4.21
N PHE A 185 8.17 13.72 3.12
CA PHE A 185 8.12 13.16 1.77
C PHE A 185 9.52 13.18 1.14
N PHE A 186 9.96 12.02 0.67
CA PHE A 186 11.28 11.80 0.08
C PHE A 186 11.24 11.54 -1.45
N GLY A 187 10.16 11.94 -2.13
CA GLY A 187 9.99 11.66 -3.57
C GLY A 187 9.52 10.22 -3.85
N ASP A 188 9.21 9.91 -5.10
CA ASP A 188 8.84 8.57 -5.58
C ASP A 188 7.85 7.82 -4.68
N ASN A 189 6.75 8.48 -4.30
CA ASN A 189 5.72 7.98 -3.38
C ASN A 189 6.26 7.43 -2.04
N THR A 190 7.44 7.92 -1.60
CA THR A 190 8.14 7.44 -0.41
C THR A 190 8.04 8.47 0.72
N TYR A 191 7.49 8.03 1.85
CA TYR A 191 7.26 8.85 3.03
C TYR A 191 7.96 8.24 4.25
N GLY A 192 8.61 9.09 5.04
CA GLY A 192 9.33 8.66 6.23
C GLY A 192 10.72 8.10 5.94
N ILE A 193 11.61 8.32 6.92
CA ILE A 193 13.05 8.02 6.81
C ILE A 193 13.33 6.52 6.64
N GLN A 194 12.53 5.62 7.23
CA GLN A 194 12.71 4.19 7.12
C GLN A 194 12.40 3.71 5.69
N ALA A 195 11.26 4.14 5.14
CA ALA A 195 10.90 3.80 3.77
C ALA A 195 11.90 4.38 2.76
N ALA A 196 12.40 5.62 3.01
CA ALA A 196 13.41 6.26 2.17
C ALA A 196 14.76 5.51 2.21
N ALA A 197 15.22 5.10 3.39
CA ALA A 197 16.45 4.31 3.56
C ALA A 197 16.36 2.97 2.80
N GLN A 198 15.24 2.29 2.92
CA GLN A 198 14.98 1.04 2.19
C GLN A 198 14.86 1.27 0.69
N ARG A 199 14.13 2.33 0.26
CA ARG A 199 13.89 2.63 -1.15
C ARG A 199 15.15 2.97 -1.90
N TYR A 200 16.00 3.83 -1.34
CA TYR A 200 17.15 4.38 -2.05
C TYR A 200 18.47 3.65 -1.78
N PHE A 201 18.58 2.98 -0.62
CA PHE A 201 19.84 2.34 -0.19
C PHE A 201 19.70 0.88 0.19
N SER A 202 18.50 0.32 0.24
CA SER A 202 18.23 -1.07 0.69
C SER A 202 18.76 -1.38 2.09
N VAL A 203 18.74 -0.38 2.99
CA VAL A 203 19.14 -0.49 4.41
C VAL A 203 18.04 0.02 5.32
N ASP A 204 18.11 -0.32 6.61
CA ASP A 204 17.23 0.28 7.61
C ASP A 204 17.69 1.69 7.99
N ALA A 205 16.76 2.55 8.45
CA ALA A 205 17.07 3.93 8.85
C ALA A 205 18.13 4.03 9.94
N LYS A 206 18.24 3.04 10.83
CA LYS A 206 19.27 2.98 11.87
C LYS A 206 20.69 2.73 11.33
N ASP A 207 20.79 2.10 10.16
CA ASP A 207 22.04 1.67 9.55
C ASP A 207 22.55 2.65 8.47
N LEU A 208 21.88 3.80 8.29
CA LEU A 208 22.29 4.84 7.35
C LEU A 208 23.68 5.38 7.71
N THR A 209 24.57 5.41 6.73
CA THR A 209 25.86 6.11 6.83
C THR A 209 25.67 7.63 6.80
N LEU A 210 26.70 8.40 7.14
CA LEU A 210 26.64 9.86 7.12
C LEU A 210 26.27 10.41 5.73
N ALA A 211 26.92 9.91 4.66
CA ALA A 211 26.63 10.32 3.29
C ALA A 211 25.19 10.00 2.90
N GLN A 212 24.70 8.79 3.23
CA GLN A 212 23.32 8.37 2.95
C GLN A 212 22.29 9.22 3.70
N ALA A 213 22.52 9.45 5.00
CA ALA A 213 21.65 10.27 5.84
C ALA A 213 21.54 11.71 5.31
N ALA A 214 22.67 12.35 5.01
CA ALA A 214 22.68 13.71 4.46
C ALA A 214 22.03 13.77 3.07
N SER A 215 22.23 12.75 2.20
CA SER A 215 21.55 12.65 0.90
C SER A 215 20.04 12.50 1.02
N LEU A 216 19.51 11.75 2.00
CA LEU A 216 18.07 11.67 2.23
C LEU A 216 17.52 13.03 2.69
N ILE A 217 18.18 13.70 3.63
CA ILE A 217 17.70 15.02 4.09
C ILE A 217 17.79 16.06 2.95
N ALA A 218 18.73 15.94 2.02
CA ALA A 218 18.82 16.81 0.85
C ALA A 218 17.55 16.78 -0.02
N ILE A 219 16.81 15.67 -0.01
CA ILE A 219 15.57 15.48 -0.79
C ILE A 219 14.45 16.36 -0.26
N VAL A 220 14.30 16.47 1.06
CA VAL A 220 13.08 16.98 1.74
C VAL A 220 12.65 18.38 1.26
N GLN A 221 13.61 19.24 0.91
CA GLN A 221 13.32 20.60 0.45
C GLN A 221 12.69 20.65 -0.97
N PHE A 222 13.18 19.81 -1.88
CA PHE A 222 12.73 19.72 -3.28
C PHE A 222 12.65 18.26 -3.72
N PRO A 223 11.64 17.50 -3.25
CA PRO A 223 11.56 16.06 -3.43
C PRO A 223 11.56 15.60 -4.90
N ASN A 224 10.95 16.38 -5.79
CA ASN A 224 10.83 16.01 -7.20
C ASN A 224 12.10 16.22 -8.03
N SER A 225 13.06 17.03 -7.54
CA SER A 225 14.30 17.34 -8.26
C SER A 225 15.56 16.84 -7.56
N ARG A 226 15.41 16.25 -6.36
CA ARG A 226 16.54 15.75 -5.55
C ARG A 226 16.33 14.33 -5.05
N ASP A 227 15.19 13.67 -5.40
CA ASP A 227 15.05 12.25 -5.07
C ASP A 227 16.08 11.42 -5.84
N LEU A 228 16.38 10.25 -5.30
CA LEU A 228 17.39 9.36 -5.84
C LEU A 228 16.80 8.24 -6.71
N SER A 229 15.57 8.41 -7.22
CA SER A 229 14.91 7.45 -8.11
C SER A 229 15.43 7.51 -9.54
N THR A 230 16.02 8.64 -9.94
CA THR A 230 16.58 8.87 -11.26
C THR A 230 17.98 9.50 -11.20
N PRO A 231 18.92 9.05 -12.02
CA PRO A 231 20.26 9.62 -12.10
C PRO A 231 20.30 11.12 -12.45
N ASP A 232 19.28 11.64 -13.13
CA ASP A 232 19.19 13.06 -13.48
C ASP A 232 19.18 13.99 -12.24
N ASN A 233 18.74 13.49 -11.10
CA ASN A 233 18.66 14.23 -9.84
C ASN A 233 19.91 14.13 -8.96
N TYR A 234 20.88 13.26 -9.30
CA TYR A 234 22.02 12.96 -8.43
C TYR A 234 22.90 14.20 -8.15
N ALA A 235 23.16 14.99 -9.16
CA ALA A 235 24.01 16.19 -9.01
C ALA A 235 23.37 17.25 -8.08
N ASP A 236 22.06 17.47 -8.19
CA ASP A 236 21.32 18.40 -7.34
C ASP A 236 21.20 17.89 -5.89
N ASN A 237 21.08 16.56 -5.72
CA ASN A 237 21.12 15.93 -4.40
C ASN A 237 22.50 16.09 -3.77
N GLU A 238 23.58 15.75 -4.49
CA GLU A 238 24.97 15.87 -4.04
C GLU A 238 25.29 17.29 -3.59
N ALA A 239 24.96 18.29 -4.40
CA ALA A 239 25.19 19.68 -4.08
C ALA A 239 24.50 20.11 -2.78
N ARG A 240 23.26 19.66 -2.53
CA ARG A 240 22.55 19.96 -1.27
C ARG A 240 23.07 19.14 -0.09
N ARG A 241 23.41 17.86 -0.31
CA ARG A 241 24.05 17.00 0.68
C ARG A 241 25.31 17.64 1.23
N ASP A 242 26.16 18.17 0.36
CA ASP A 242 27.43 18.78 0.74
C ASP A 242 27.25 20.01 1.64
N VAL A 243 26.23 20.83 1.35
CA VAL A 243 25.85 21.96 2.25
C VAL A 243 25.42 21.45 3.64
N ILE A 244 24.68 20.33 3.69
CA ILE A 244 24.27 19.72 4.97
C ILE A 244 25.50 19.21 5.73
N LEU A 245 26.42 18.51 5.06
CA LEU A 245 27.65 17.99 5.63
C LEU A 245 28.55 19.13 6.20
N GLU A 246 28.69 20.23 5.46
CA GLU A 246 29.40 21.44 5.94
C GLU A 246 28.75 22.01 7.20
N SER A 247 27.42 22.05 7.26
CA SER A 247 26.69 22.51 8.45
C SER A 247 26.91 21.57 9.62
N MET A 248 26.86 20.24 9.41
CA MET A 248 27.14 19.26 10.47
C MET A 248 28.56 19.38 11.03
N LEU A 249 29.56 19.57 10.17
CA LEU A 249 30.93 19.79 10.57
C LEU A 249 31.07 21.11 11.40
N ARG A 250 30.51 22.20 10.88
CA ARG A 250 30.54 23.53 11.56
C ARG A 250 29.86 23.49 12.93
N LEU A 251 28.81 22.68 13.09
CA LEU A 251 28.11 22.51 14.36
C LEU A 251 28.78 21.49 15.30
N GLY A 252 29.87 20.84 14.85
CA GLY A 252 30.60 19.84 15.63
C GLY A 252 29.84 18.54 15.84
N MET A 253 28.87 18.21 14.95
CA MET A 253 28.09 16.98 14.97
C MET A 253 28.87 15.81 14.39
N VAL A 254 29.84 16.08 13.53
CA VAL A 254 30.75 15.11 12.92
C VAL A 254 32.19 15.60 12.99
N THR A 255 33.12 14.65 12.91
CA THR A 255 34.55 14.93 12.84
C THR A 255 34.98 15.35 11.43
N GLN A 256 36.18 15.95 11.31
CA GLN A 256 36.74 16.31 9.99
C GLN A 256 36.93 15.08 9.09
N ASP A 257 37.33 13.93 9.65
CA ASP A 257 37.56 12.69 8.89
C ASP A 257 36.25 12.13 8.40
N GLU A 258 35.18 12.05 9.23
CA GLU A 258 33.84 11.61 8.83
C GLU A 258 33.24 12.51 7.74
N TYR A 259 33.40 13.83 7.91
CA TYR A 259 32.99 14.80 6.90
C TYR A 259 33.68 14.54 5.55
N GLN A 260 35.01 14.38 5.56
CA GLN A 260 35.78 14.21 4.32
C GLN A 260 35.40 12.90 3.61
N GLU A 261 35.23 11.81 4.37
CA GLU A 261 34.79 10.53 3.81
C GLU A 261 33.41 10.65 3.14
N ALA A 262 32.46 11.31 3.80
CA ALA A 262 31.11 11.50 3.28
C ALA A 262 31.09 12.46 2.08
N TYR A 263 31.89 13.52 2.10
CA TYR A 263 32.00 14.51 1.03
C TYR A 263 32.63 13.93 -0.23
N ASP A 264 33.66 13.08 -0.12
CA ASP A 264 34.32 12.42 -1.23
C ASP A 264 33.48 11.27 -1.84
N THR A 265 32.38 10.87 -1.18
CA THR A 265 31.47 9.84 -1.70
C THR A 265 30.58 10.45 -2.80
N LEU A 266 30.75 10.00 -4.05
CA LEU A 266 29.92 10.47 -5.16
C LEU A 266 28.49 9.91 -5.06
N VAL A 267 27.51 10.71 -5.45
CA VAL A 267 26.13 10.24 -5.62
C VAL A 267 26.01 9.66 -7.03
N ASP A 268 26.19 8.35 -7.13
CA ASP A 268 26.16 7.61 -8.39
C ASP A 268 25.41 6.26 -8.21
N ASP A 269 25.33 5.45 -9.26
CA ASP A 269 24.69 4.13 -9.25
C ASP A 269 25.41 3.11 -8.32
N ASN A 270 26.64 3.40 -7.86
CA ASN A 270 27.33 2.58 -6.86
C ASN A 270 26.93 2.97 -5.44
N PHE A 271 26.60 4.22 -5.21
CA PHE A 271 26.13 4.74 -3.94
C PHE A 271 24.63 4.47 -3.75
N VAL A 272 23.80 4.77 -4.75
CA VAL A 272 22.36 4.52 -4.71
C VAL A 272 22.10 3.04 -5.02
N LYS A 273 21.44 2.36 -4.10
CA LYS A 273 21.08 0.92 -4.22
C LYS A 273 19.57 0.77 -4.06
N PRO A 274 18.80 1.18 -5.08
CA PRO A 274 17.36 1.23 -4.94
C PRO A 274 16.76 -0.18 -4.82
N SER A 275 15.87 -0.35 -3.83
CA SER A 275 14.99 -1.51 -3.80
C SER A 275 13.89 -1.37 -4.85
N ALA A 276 13.42 -2.49 -5.38
CA ALA A 276 12.24 -2.47 -6.24
C ALA A 276 11.02 -1.97 -5.43
N THR A 277 10.27 -1.02 -5.98
CA THR A 277 8.98 -0.62 -5.43
C THR A 277 7.97 -1.73 -5.74
N THR A 278 7.73 -2.60 -4.78
CA THR A 278 6.72 -3.64 -4.91
C THR A 278 5.46 -3.15 -4.20
N ASN A 279 4.47 -2.66 -4.93
CA ASN A 279 3.18 -2.26 -4.37
C ASN A 279 2.03 -3.05 -4.99
N GLY A 280 1.08 -3.42 -4.15
CA GLY A 280 -0.10 -4.16 -4.58
C GLY A 280 0.22 -5.59 -5.01
N CYS A 281 -0.81 -6.30 -5.45
CA CYS A 281 -0.65 -7.70 -5.83
C CYS A 281 0.13 -7.90 -7.13
N ILE A 282 0.22 -6.89 -7.98
CA ILE A 282 1.10 -6.93 -9.16
C ILE A 282 2.59 -7.00 -8.75
N GLY A 283 2.96 -6.31 -7.67
CA GLY A 283 4.30 -6.32 -7.10
C GLY A 283 4.58 -7.48 -6.14
N ALA A 284 3.60 -8.31 -5.82
CA ALA A 284 3.75 -9.44 -4.91
C ALA A 284 4.73 -10.50 -5.44
N ASN A 285 5.23 -11.35 -4.53
CA ASN A 285 5.97 -12.55 -4.90
C ASN A 285 5.23 -13.31 -6.01
N ARG A 286 5.94 -13.72 -7.06
CA ARG A 286 5.33 -14.32 -8.26
C ARG A 286 4.40 -15.51 -7.97
N TYR A 287 4.61 -16.21 -6.88
CA TYR A 287 3.80 -17.35 -6.45
C TYR A 287 2.60 -16.94 -5.60
N ALA A 288 2.60 -15.74 -5.03
CA ALA A 288 1.57 -15.29 -4.10
C ALA A 288 0.56 -14.29 -4.70
N LYS A 289 0.71 -13.90 -5.97
CA LYS A 289 -0.09 -12.83 -6.58
C LYS A 289 -1.60 -13.10 -6.52
N TRP A 290 -2.04 -14.30 -6.84
CA TRP A 290 -3.45 -14.71 -6.82
C TRP A 290 -4.03 -14.74 -5.40
N PHE A 291 -3.25 -15.23 -4.46
CA PHE A 291 -3.64 -15.21 -3.05
C PHE A 291 -3.69 -13.78 -2.49
N CYS A 292 -2.73 -12.92 -2.85
CA CYS A 292 -2.76 -11.51 -2.53
C CYS A 292 -4.04 -10.83 -3.04
N ASP A 293 -4.41 -11.05 -4.30
CA ASP A 293 -5.64 -10.51 -4.90
C ASP A 293 -6.89 -10.94 -4.11
N TYR A 294 -6.95 -12.21 -3.74
CA TYR A 294 -8.02 -12.75 -2.92
C TYR A 294 -8.07 -12.10 -1.53
N VAL A 295 -6.92 -11.91 -0.85
CA VAL A 295 -6.85 -11.24 0.45
C VAL A 295 -7.36 -9.82 0.37
N VAL A 296 -6.88 -9.03 -0.60
CA VAL A 296 -7.26 -7.63 -0.78
C VAL A 296 -8.77 -7.48 -1.03
N LYS A 297 -9.33 -8.32 -1.88
CA LYS A 297 -10.78 -8.31 -2.17
C LYS A 297 -11.65 -8.76 -0.98
N ASN A 298 -11.06 -9.47 -0.02
CA ASN A 298 -11.74 -9.94 1.19
C ASN A 298 -11.60 -9.01 2.40
N VAL A 299 -10.91 -7.88 2.30
CA VAL A 299 -10.67 -6.94 3.40
C VAL A 299 -11.96 -6.56 4.14
N LYS A 300 -13.04 -6.31 3.41
CA LYS A 300 -14.36 -6.00 3.98
C LYS A 300 -14.93 -7.09 4.90
N ASN A 301 -14.42 -8.31 4.83
CA ASN A 301 -14.85 -9.43 5.65
C ASN A 301 -13.97 -9.66 6.90
N PHE A 302 -12.86 -8.94 7.05
CA PHE A 302 -11.94 -9.11 8.17
C PHE A 302 -12.43 -8.33 9.41
N GLU A 303 -13.16 -8.99 10.29
CA GLU A 303 -13.77 -8.39 11.49
C GLU A 303 -12.76 -7.71 12.42
N PHE A 304 -11.48 -8.15 12.41
CA PHE A 304 -10.43 -7.51 13.21
C PHE A 304 -10.08 -6.09 12.76
N LEU A 305 -10.44 -5.71 11.51
CA LEU A 305 -10.23 -4.37 10.98
C LEU A 305 -11.30 -3.37 11.43
N GLY A 306 -12.50 -3.81 11.84
CA GLY A 306 -13.56 -2.91 12.27
C GLY A 306 -14.93 -3.58 12.36
N ALA A 307 -15.89 -2.88 12.93
CA ALA A 307 -17.24 -3.38 13.13
C ALA A 307 -18.07 -3.38 11.83
N THR A 308 -17.84 -2.41 10.95
CA THR A 308 -18.53 -2.25 9.66
C THR A 308 -17.58 -2.46 8.48
N GLU A 309 -18.13 -2.76 7.32
CA GLU A 309 -17.34 -2.89 6.08
C GLU A 309 -16.57 -1.60 5.75
N THR A 310 -17.21 -0.44 5.96
CA THR A 310 -16.58 0.87 5.75
C THR A 310 -15.39 1.08 6.69
N GLU A 311 -15.55 0.82 8.00
CA GLU A 311 -14.44 0.92 8.95
C GLU A 311 -13.29 -0.03 8.62
N ARG A 312 -13.62 -1.25 8.13
CA ARG A 312 -12.60 -2.23 7.72
C ARG A 312 -11.80 -1.73 6.53
N GLN A 313 -12.46 -1.15 5.55
CA GLN A 313 -11.77 -0.56 4.39
C GLN A 313 -10.93 0.64 4.80
N GLU A 314 -11.47 1.59 5.57
CA GLU A 314 -10.74 2.77 6.04
C GLU A 314 -9.52 2.40 6.89
N ASN A 315 -9.64 1.41 7.79
CA ASN A 315 -8.52 0.94 8.58
C ASN A 315 -7.47 0.19 7.74
N TRP A 316 -7.91 -0.58 6.75
CA TRP A 316 -7.01 -1.20 5.79
C TRP A 316 -6.24 -0.18 4.96
N ASP A 317 -6.90 0.86 4.46
CA ASP A 317 -6.31 1.93 3.65
C ASP A 317 -5.34 2.77 4.48
N ARG A 318 -5.62 2.95 5.78
CA ARG A 318 -4.66 3.55 6.72
C ARG A 318 -3.42 2.71 6.89
N GLY A 319 -3.52 1.39 6.82
CA GLY A 319 -2.41 0.47 6.81
C GLY A 319 -1.76 0.21 8.17
N GLY A 320 -0.49 -0.21 8.14
CA GLY A 320 0.29 -0.57 9.31
C GLY A 320 0.12 -2.03 9.75
N TYR A 321 -0.62 -2.84 9.00
CA TYR A 321 -0.87 -4.23 9.37
C TYR A 321 0.21 -5.18 8.86
N GLN A 322 0.62 -6.09 9.73
CA GLN A 322 1.42 -7.27 9.39
C GLN A 322 0.50 -8.48 9.39
N LEU A 323 0.02 -8.91 8.22
CA LEU A 323 -0.90 -10.02 8.07
C LEU A 323 -0.14 -11.33 7.87
N TYR A 324 -0.13 -12.17 8.89
CA TYR A 324 0.35 -13.55 8.82
C TYR A 324 -0.77 -14.43 8.26
N THR A 325 -0.66 -14.73 6.98
CA THR A 325 -1.71 -15.42 6.22
C THR A 325 -1.62 -16.94 6.33
N THR A 326 -2.59 -17.62 5.75
CA THR A 326 -2.63 -19.09 5.70
C THR A 326 -1.87 -19.67 4.52
N LEU A 327 -1.37 -18.83 3.60
CA LEU A 327 -0.57 -19.27 2.46
C LEU A 327 0.69 -19.99 2.93
N ASP A 328 0.95 -21.17 2.40
CA ASP A 328 2.13 -21.98 2.70
C ASP A 328 3.01 -22.07 1.45
N MET A 329 4.12 -21.33 1.45
CA MET A 329 5.02 -21.23 0.30
C MET A 329 5.73 -22.56 0.00
N ASP A 330 5.91 -23.43 1.00
CA ASP A 330 6.52 -24.74 0.81
C ASP A 330 5.63 -25.67 -0.03
N VAL A 331 4.31 -25.41 -0.03
CA VAL A 331 3.31 -26.12 -0.86
C VAL A 331 2.93 -25.29 -2.09
N GLN A 332 2.84 -23.96 -1.96
CA GLN A 332 2.43 -23.05 -3.03
C GLN A 332 3.41 -23.06 -4.22
N ILE A 333 4.72 -23.00 -3.93
CA ILE A 333 5.76 -22.98 -4.97
C ILE A 333 5.64 -24.22 -5.88
N PRO A 334 5.72 -25.45 -5.35
CA PRO A 334 5.59 -26.63 -6.20
C PRO A 334 4.20 -26.76 -6.86
N ALA A 335 3.11 -26.33 -6.21
CA ALA A 335 1.78 -26.36 -6.80
C ALA A 335 1.70 -25.47 -8.05
N GLN A 336 2.20 -24.23 -7.95
CA GLN A 336 2.24 -23.29 -9.06
C GLN A 336 3.16 -23.75 -10.20
N ASP A 337 4.36 -24.27 -9.87
CA ASP A 337 5.32 -24.76 -10.86
C ASP A 337 4.75 -25.97 -11.65
N GLN A 338 4.07 -26.90 -10.97
CA GLN A 338 3.40 -28.01 -11.63
C GLN A 338 2.25 -27.52 -12.53
N LEU A 339 1.45 -26.56 -12.07
CA LEU A 339 0.38 -26.00 -12.89
C LEU A 339 0.94 -25.35 -14.17
N TRP A 340 2.01 -24.57 -14.08
CA TRP A 340 2.66 -23.99 -15.26
C TRP A 340 3.29 -25.03 -16.19
N ALA A 341 3.81 -26.12 -15.64
CA ALA A 341 4.38 -27.19 -16.43
C ALA A 341 3.35 -27.97 -17.26
N TYR A 342 2.16 -28.19 -16.69
CA TYR A 342 1.10 -28.99 -17.35
C TYR A 342 0.06 -28.15 -18.08
N VAL A 343 -0.21 -26.93 -17.65
CA VAL A 343 -1.16 -25.99 -18.26
C VAL A 343 -0.40 -24.70 -18.61
N ASN A 344 0.29 -24.71 -19.73
CA ASN A 344 1.18 -23.64 -20.12
C ASN A 344 0.39 -22.33 -20.39
N TYR A 345 0.78 -21.25 -19.71
CA TYR A 345 0.18 -19.92 -19.92
C TYR A 345 0.49 -19.32 -21.31
N ASN A 346 1.57 -19.76 -21.96
CA ASN A 346 1.99 -19.33 -23.29
C ASN A 346 1.38 -20.16 -24.44
N GLU A 347 0.42 -21.03 -24.17
CA GLU A 347 -0.25 -21.80 -25.24
C GLU A 347 -1.02 -20.84 -26.16
N THR A 348 -0.70 -20.89 -27.45
CA THR A 348 -1.25 -19.97 -28.46
C THR A 348 -2.36 -20.58 -29.30
N ALA A 349 -2.46 -21.92 -29.35
CA ALA A 349 -3.48 -22.61 -30.15
C ALA A 349 -4.84 -22.65 -29.42
N MET A 350 -4.83 -22.69 -28.10
CA MET A 350 -6.01 -22.69 -27.25
C MET A 350 -5.77 -21.73 -26.07
N ASN A 351 -6.76 -20.94 -25.70
CA ASN A 351 -6.66 -20.10 -24.48
C ASN A 351 -6.99 -20.96 -23.26
N LEU A 352 -6.01 -21.75 -22.82
CA LEU A 352 -6.17 -22.66 -21.69
C LEU A 352 -6.28 -21.89 -20.37
N GLY A 353 -7.26 -22.27 -19.53
CA GLY A 353 -7.39 -21.87 -18.15
C GLY A 353 -7.18 -23.05 -17.21
N GLY A 354 -6.44 -22.85 -16.15
CA GLY A 354 -6.25 -23.83 -15.08
C GLY A 354 -6.12 -23.10 -13.75
N ALA A 355 -6.91 -23.52 -12.76
CA ALA A 355 -6.89 -22.98 -11.42
C ALA A 355 -6.88 -24.12 -10.39
N SER A 356 -6.19 -23.92 -9.26
CA SER A 356 -6.08 -24.91 -8.19
C SER A 356 -5.98 -24.23 -6.82
N VAL A 357 -6.84 -24.67 -5.90
CA VAL A 357 -6.83 -24.27 -4.50
C VAL A 357 -6.64 -25.50 -3.62
N SER A 358 -5.73 -25.43 -2.66
CA SER A 358 -5.61 -26.44 -1.62
C SER A 358 -6.08 -25.87 -0.28
N MET A 359 -6.94 -26.63 0.38
CA MET A 359 -7.50 -26.26 1.68
C MET A 359 -7.17 -27.32 2.72
N GLU A 360 -6.88 -26.86 3.93
CA GLU A 360 -6.65 -27.73 5.07
C GLU A 360 -7.97 -28.36 5.53
N VAL A 361 -8.00 -29.67 5.63
CA VAL A 361 -9.19 -30.41 6.04
C VAL A 361 -9.50 -30.13 7.51
N GLY A 362 -10.76 -29.81 7.78
CA GLY A 362 -11.26 -29.54 9.14
C GLY A 362 -11.17 -28.08 9.58
N THR A 363 -10.29 -27.26 8.99
CA THR A 363 -10.17 -25.83 9.32
C THR A 363 -10.67 -24.91 8.21
N GLY A 364 -10.62 -25.36 6.95
CA GLY A 364 -10.96 -24.55 5.79
C GLY A 364 -9.89 -23.52 5.41
N ARG A 365 -8.69 -23.56 6.02
CA ARG A 365 -7.59 -22.65 5.70
C ARG A 365 -7.10 -22.89 4.26
N VAL A 366 -7.03 -21.83 3.47
CA VAL A 366 -6.46 -21.86 2.13
C VAL A 366 -4.95 -21.89 2.23
N LEU A 367 -4.34 -23.01 1.82
CA LEU A 367 -2.88 -23.22 1.89
C LEU A 367 -2.19 -22.83 0.58
N THR A 368 -2.88 -23.04 -0.56
CA THR A 368 -2.39 -22.66 -1.89
C THR A 368 -3.50 -22.04 -2.72
N MET A 369 -3.10 -21.14 -3.63
CA MET A 369 -3.96 -20.57 -4.64
C MET A 369 -3.14 -20.34 -5.90
N SER A 370 -3.36 -21.18 -6.92
CA SER A 370 -2.53 -21.21 -8.12
C SER A 370 -3.40 -21.06 -9.37
N GLU A 371 -2.88 -20.37 -10.36
CA GLU A 371 -3.50 -20.22 -11.69
C GLU A 371 -2.43 -20.29 -12.77
N ASN A 372 -2.76 -20.85 -13.94
CA ASN A 372 -1.79 -20.97 -15.02
C ASN A 372 -1.46 -19.61 -15.64
N LYS A 373 -2.39 -18.65 -15.65
CA LYS A 373 -2.14 -17.30 -16.15
C LYS A 373 -1.28 -16.50 -15.16
N VAL A 374 -0.50 -15.56 -15.68
CA VAL A 374 0.23 -14.61 -14.86
C VAL A 374 -0.72 -13.50 -14.45
N TYR A 375 -0.76 -13.20 -13.16
CA TYR A 375 -1.60 -12.11 -12.65
C TYR A 375 -1.09 -10.75 -13.15
N ASP A 376 -1.97 -10.01 -13.80
CA ASP A 376 -1.73 -8.65 -14.28
C ASP A 376 -3.04 -7.86 -14.28
N ASN A 377 -3.15 -6.90 -13.37
CA ASN A 377 -4.29 -5.99 -13.23
C ASN A 377 -3.99 -4.57 -13.75
N THR A 378 -2.94 -4.39 -14.50
CA THR A 378 -2.62 -3.10 -15.14
C THR A 378 -3.55 -2.83 -16.33
N LEU A 379 -3.58 -1.58 -16.81
CA LEU A 379 -4.37 -1.21 -17.99
C LEU A 379 -3.90 -1.95 -19.27
N GLU A 380 -2.66 -2.40 -19.30
CA GLU A 380 -2.08 -3.19 -20.39
C GLU A 380 -2.24 -4.71 -20.17
N GLY A 381 -2.76 -5.11 -19.00
CA GLY A 381 -3.03 -6.49 -18.63
C GLY A 381 -4.13 -7.14 -19.46
N GLY A 382 -4.24 -8.48 -19.37
CA GLY A 382 -5.22 -9.26 -20.13
C GLY A 382 -4.77 -9.66 -21.54
N GLY A 383 -3.48 -9.44 -21.85
CA GLY A 383 -2.83 -9.98 -23.06
C GLY A 383 -2.67 -11.52 -23.00
N PRO A 384 -2.11 -12.13 -24.07
CA PRO A 384 -1.86 -13.56 -24.07
C PRO A 384 -1.04 -14.02 -22.87
N GLY A 385 -1.53 -14.99 -22.12
CA GLY A 385 -0.85 -15.54 -20.94
C GLY A 385 -1.06 -14.76 -19.63
N THR A 386 -1.76 -13.63 -19.63
CA THR A 386 -2.05 -12.84 -18.44
C THR A 386 -3.55 -12.79 -18.11
N SER A 387 -3.91 -12.49 -16.88
CA SER A 387 -5.29 -12.29 -16.42
C SER A 387 -5.34 -11.43 -15.15
N ALA A 388 -6.38 -10.62 -15.01
CA ALA A 388 -6.79 -10.01 -13.75
C ALA A 388 -7.95 -10.76 -13.08
N VAL A 389 -8.52 -11.78 -13.76
CA VAL A 389 -9.60 -12.61 -13.23
C VAL A 389 -9.01 -13.77 -12.44
N ASN A 390 -9.32 -13.81 -11.14
CA ASN A 390 -8.91 -14.90 -10.26
C ASN A 390 -9.94 -16.04 -10.33
N TYR A 391 -9.65 -17.05 -11.12
CA TYR A 391 -10.53 -18.20 -11.30
C TYR A 391 -10.58 -19.15 -10.09
N ASN A 392 -9.80 -18.88 -9.05
CA ASN A 392 -9.86 -19.61 -7.79
C ASN A 392 -10.95 -19.11 -6.84
N ALA A 393 -11.61 -17.99 -7.17
CA ALA A 393 -12.67 -17.37 -6.39
C ALA A 393 -13.91 -17.13 -7.26
N ASP A 394 -15.02 -16.78 -6.62
CA ASP A 394 -16.29 -16.47 -7.27
C ASP A 394 -16.31 -15.07 -7.91
N LEU A 395 -17.48 -14.66 -8.39
CA LEU A 395 -17.65 -13.38 -9.08
C LEU A 395 -17.26 -12.18 -8.18
N GLU A 396 -17.60 -12.24 -6.90
CA GLU A 396 -17.38 -11.14 -5.97
C GLU A 396 -15.89 -10.94 -5.65
N TYR A 397 -15.16 -12.03 -5.44
CA TYR A 397 -13.77 -11.99 -5.00
C TYR A 397 -12.75 -12.29 -6.11
N GLY A 398 -13.19 -12.86 -7.21
CA GLY A 398 -12.31 -13.24 -8.32
C GLY A 398 -12.67 -12.56 -9.64
N ALA A 399 -13.83 -11.90 -9.74
CA ALA A 399 -14.43 -11.47 -11.00
C ALA A 399 -14.64 -12.64 -11.98
N SER A 400 -14.71 -13.88 -11.45
CA SER A 400 -14.85 -15.12 -12.22
C SER A 400 -16.30 -15.59 -12.23
N THR A 401 -16.82 -15.94 -13.39
CA THR A 401 -18.11 -16.65 -13.50
C THR A 401 -17.98 -18.15 -13.26
N GLY A 402 -16.79 -18.61 -12.89
CA GLY A 402 -16.47 -19.99 -12.59
C GLY A 402 -16.28 -20.88 -13.82
N PHE A 403 -16.14 -22.18 -13.55
CA PHE A 403 -16.06 -23.22 -14.55
C PHE A 403 -17.31 -24.10 -14.49
N PRO A 404 -17.79 -24.64 -15.62
CA PRO A 404 -18.83 -25.63 -15.59
C PRO A 404 -18.42 -26.83 -14.72
N GLY A 405 -19.22 -27.15 -13.71
CA GLY A 405 -18.93 -28.24 -12.78
C GLY A 405 -18.85 -29.62 -13.44
N GLY A 406 -19.47 -29.75 -14.61
CA GLY A 406 -19.49 -31.01 -15.37
C GLY A 406 -19.89 -32.19 -14.51
N SER A 407 -19.25 -33.33 -14.73
CA SER A 407 -19.54 -34.56 -13.99
C SER A 407 -19.19 -34.53 -12.50
N THR A 408 -18.42 -33.56 -12.02
CA THR A 408 -18.16 -33.39 -10.59
C THR A 408 -19.46 -33.08 -9.83
N TYR A 409 -20.43 -32.44 -10.48
CA TYR A 409 -21.75 -32.17 -9.90
C TYR A 409 -22.53 -33.42 -9.54
N LYS A 410 -22.25 -34.56 -10.18
CA LYS A 410 -22.89 -35.86 -9.89
C LYS A 410 -22.70 -36.33 -8.44
N LEU A 411 -21.62 -35.88 -7.77
CA LEU A 411 -21.41 -36.16 -6.37
C LEU A 411 -22.56 -35.58 -5.52
N PHE A 412 -22.97 -34.36 -5.80
CA PHE A 412 -24.05 -33.68 -5.05
C PHE A 412 -25.41 -34.38 -5.32
N THR A 413 -25.64 -34.82 -6.54
CA THR A 413 -26.83 -35.64 -6.88
C THR A 413 -26.80 -36.96 -6.11
N LEU A 414 -25.63 -37.60 -6.00
CA LEU A 414 -25.47 -38.84 -5.24
C LEU A 414 -25.72 -38.62 -3.75
N LEU A 415 -25.22 -37.50 -3.17
CA LEU A 415 -25.48 -37.16 -1.78
C LEU A 415 -27.01 -36.96 -1.53
N ALA A 416 -27.68 -36.24 -2.41
CA ALA A 416 -29.14 -36.05 -2.32
C ALA A 416 -29.90 -37.39 -2.44
N TRP A 417 -29.41 -38.32 -3.27
CA TRP A 417 -29.95 -39.67 -3.36
C TRP A 417 -29.85 -40.45 -2.07
N LEU A 418 -28.68 -40.40 -1.41
CA LEU A 418 -28.42 -41.07 -0.13
C LEU A 418 -29.20 -40.41 1.01
N ASP A 419 -29.30 -39.09 1.02
CA ASP A 419 -30.06 -38.33 2.01
C ASP A 419 -31.57 -38.64 1.94
N ALA A 420 -32.07 -38.93 0.72
CA ALA A 420 -33.41 -39.41 0.52
C ALA A 420 -33.64 -40.88 0.97
N GLY A 421 -32.64 -41.49 1.66
CA GLY A 421 -32.72 -42.84 2.21
C GLY A 421 -32.54 -43.96 1.17
N LYS A 422 -32.06 -43.64 -0.02
CA LYS A 422 -31.88 -44.59 -1.11
C LYS A 422 -30.48 -45.21 -1.10
N GLY A 423 -30.36 -46.44 -1.62
CA GLY A 423 -29.11 -47.21 -1.55
C GLY A 423 -28.31 -47.20 -2.84
N LEU A 424 -27.03 -47.51 -2.73
CA LEU A 424 -26.11 -47.60 -3.87
C LEU A 424 -26.39 -48.83 -4.78
N ALA A 425 -27.03 -49.86 -4.23
CA ALA A 425 -27.40 -51.07 -4.96
C ALA A 425 -28.75 -50.94 -5.74
N GLU A 426 -29.45 -49.82 -5.57
CA GLU A 426 -30.70 -49.60 -6.34
C GLU A 426 -30.38 -49.46 -7.81
N ARG A 427 -31.27 -50.04 -8.63
CA ARG A 427 -31.13 -50.05 -10.11
C ARG A 427 -31.88 -48.89 -10.70
N ILE A 428 -31.19 -48.16 -11.57
CA ILE A 428 -31.68 -46.99 -12.32
C ILE A 428 -31.38 -47.16 -13.81
N SER A 429 -32.10 -46.47 -14.66
CA SER A 429 -31.79 -46.47 -16.10
C SER A 429 -30.58 -45.58 -16.37
N GLY A 430 -29.56 -46.17 -17.00
CA GLY A 430 -28.37 -45.44 -17.46
C GLY A 430 -28.45 -45.01 -18.92
N ASP A 431 -29.54 -45.32 -19.64
CA ASP A 431 -29.65 -45.06 -21.07
C ASP A 431 -29.87 -43.56 -21.38
N ALA A 432 -29.33 -43.13 -22.51
CA ALA A 432 -29.61 -41.80 -23.07
C ALA A 432 -31.11 -41.64 -23.34
N ARG A 433 -31.69 -40.52 -23.01
CA ARG A 433 -33.10 -40.19 -23.22
C ARG A 433 -33.34 -38.70 -23.37
N THR A 434 -34.51 -38.35 -23.84
CA THR A 434 -34.97 -36.97 -23.84
C THR A 434 -35.76 -36.72 -22.56
N VAL A 435 -35.42 -35.68 -21.82
CA VAL A 435 -36.08 -35.26 -20.59
C VAL A 435 -36.79 -33.93 -20.84
N ASP A 436 -38.02 -33.81 -20.34
CA ASP A 436 -38.70 -32.53 -20.28
C ASP A 436 -38.13 -31.71 -19.12
N GLN A 437 -37.40 -30.67 -19.45
CA GLN A 437 -36.75 -29.80 -18.48
C GLN A 437 -37.73 -28.98 -17.63
N ALA A 438 -38.98 -28.86 -18.06
CA ALA A 438 -40.04 -28.22 -17.27
C ALA A 438 -40.31 -28.91 -15.91
N ARG A 439 -39.81 -30.13 -15.73
CA ARG A 439 -39.86 -30.84 -14.44
C ARG A 439 -38.86 -30.37 -13.40
N PHE A 440 -37.85 -29.63 -13.83
CA PHE A 440 -36.81 -29.12 -12.95
C PHE A 440 -37.06 -27.63 -12.70
N LEU A 441 -37.09 -27.24 -11.44
CA LEU A 441 -37.25 -25.85 -11.01
C LEU A 441 -35.86 -25.28 -10.66
N ASP A 442 -35.52 -24.22 -11.31
CA ASP A 442 -34.40 -23.40 -10.87
C ASP A 442 -34.86 -22.49 -9.74
N THR A 443 -34.28 -22.65 -8.55
CA THR A 443 -34.54 -21.82 -7.38
C THR A 443 -33.37 -20.91 -7.02
N CYS A 444 -32.28 -20.98 -7.80
CA CYS A 444 -31.02 -20.31 -7.50
C CYS A 444 -30.81 -19.04 -8.35
N THR A 445 -31.50 -18.90 -9.48
CA THR A 445 -31.40 -17.72 -10.34
C THR A 445 -32.51 -16.71 -10.07
N ASP A 446 -32.20 -15.43 -10.27
CA ASP A 446 -33.18 -14.34 -10.15
C ASP A 446 -34.35 -14.55 -11.10
N GLY A 447 -35.54 -14.67 -10.50
CA GLY A 447 -36.77 -14.92 -11.27
C GLY A 447 -37.25 -16.36 -11.29
N GLY A 448 -36.45 -17.31 -10.86
CA GLY A 448 -36.78 -18.74 -10.69
C GLY A 448 -37.82 -19.31 -11.68
N GLY A 449 -37.76 -20.57 -11.96
CA GLY A 449 -38.80 -21.14 -12.81
C GLY A 449 -38.40 -22.49 -13.42
N PRO A 450 -39.29 -23.13 -14.17
CA PRO A 450 -38.94 -24.36 -14.88
C PRO A 450 -37.98 -24.07 -16.02
N PHE A 451 -36.99 -24.92 -16.20
CA PHE A 451 -36.19 -24.94 -17.42
C PHE A 451 -37.07 -25.23 -18.63
N GLY A 452 -36.73 -24.66 -19.79
CA GLY A 452 -37.58 -24.75 -20.96
C GLY A 452 -37.29 -25.93 -21.88
N GLY A 453 -38.33 -26.63 -22.29
CA GLY A 453 -38.33 -27.56 -23.43
C GLY A 453 -37.67 -28.92 -23.22
N PRO A 454 -37.81 -29.82 -24.23
CA PRO A 454 -37.21 -31.15 -24.21
C PRO A 454 -35.68 -31.07 -24.42
N TYR A 455 -34.92 -31.73 -23.57
CA TYR A 455 -33.47 -31.83 -23.64
C TYR A 455 -33.01 -33.27 -23.93
N PRO A 456 -32.42 -33.54 -25.10
CA PRO A 456 -31.86 -34.84 -25.44
C PRO A 456 -30.44 -34.96 -24.88
N PHE A 457 -30.27 -35.59 -23.75
CA PHE A 457 -28.93 -35.84 -23.23
C PHE A 457 -28.40 -37.21 -23.70
N LYS A 458 -27.05 -37.30 -23.71
CA LYS A 458 -26.32 -38.48 -24.17
C LYS A 458 -25.26 -38.88 -23.14
N ASN A 459 -24.99 -40.19 -23.10
CA ASN A 459 -23.80 -40.67 -22.40
C ASN A 459 -22.55 -40.41 -23.25
N ASP A 460 -21.41 -40.27 -22.59
CA ASP A 460 -20.14 -40.19 -23.27
C ASP A 460 -19.90 -41.48 -24.11
N GLY A 461 -19.28 -41.32 -25.27
CA GLY A 461 -19.05 -42.44 -26.19
C GLY A 461 -20.31 -43.19 -26.70
N GLY A 462 -21.51 -42.61 -26.49
CA GLY A 462 -22.78 -43.23 -26.97
C GLY A 462 -23.19 -44.50 -26.23
N GLN A 463 -22.73 -44.69 -25.01
CA GLN A 463 -23.03 -45.87 -24.19
C GLN A 463 -24.52 -46.01 -23.88
N THR A 464 -25.01 -47.25 -23.91
CA THR A 464 -26.41 -47.66 -23.58
C THR A 464 -26.36 -48.75 -22.52
N PRO A 465 -26.04 -48.45 -21.26
CA PRO A 465 -25.78 -49.48 -20.24
C PRO A 465 -27.04 -50.17 -19.70
N GLY A 466 -28.23 -49.74 -20.11
CA GLY A 466 -29.47 -50.27 -19.59
C GLY A 466 -29.72 -49.96 -18.12
N ALA A 467 -30.35 -50.88 -17.42
CA ALA A 467 -30.55 -50.75 -15.97
C ALA A 467 -29.28 -51.17 -15.21
N ILE A 468 -28.66 -50.23 -14.53
CA ILE A 468 -27.43 -50.42 -13.72
C ILE A 468 -27.66 -49.96 -12.28
N ASP A 469 -26.88 -50.48 -11.35
CA ASP A 469 -26.93 -49.96 -9.97
C ASP A 469 -26.23 -48.59 -9.84
N VAL A 470 -26.61 -47.84 -8.81
CA VAL A 470 -26.09 -46.46 -8.56
C VAL A 470 -24.59 -46.46 -8.38
N SER A 471 -24.00 -47.49 -7.74
CA SER A 471 -22.55 -47.61 -7.57
C SER A 471 -21.84 -47.70 -8.92
N THR A 472 -22.30 -48.58 -9.81
CA THR A 472 -21.77 -48.74 -11.17
C THR A 472 -21.98 -47.46 -12.01
N ALA A 473 -23.14 -46.82 -11.87
CA ALA A 473 -23.44 -45.57 -12.56
C ALA A 473 -22.50 -44.44 -12.13
N THR A 474 -22.20 -44.36 -10.85
CA THR A 474 -21.28 -43.36 -10.26
C THR A 474 -19.84 -43.61 -10.73
N ALA A 475 -19.34 -44.83 -10.61
CA ALA A 475 -17.99 -45.22 -11.05
C ALA A 475 -17.78 -44.99 -12.56
N GLY A 476 -18.81 -45.23 -13.38
CA GLY A 476 -18.77 -45.00 -14.82
C GLY A 476 -19.14 -43.57 -15.24
N SER A 477 -19.48 -42.69 -14.30
CA SER A 477 -19.93 -41.31 -14.56
C SER A 477 -21.05 -41.25 -15.63
N VAL A 478 -22.01 -42.19 -15.57
CA VAL A 478 -23.06 -42.40 -16.60
C VAL A 478 -24.10 -41.28 -16.56
N ASN A 479 -24.11 -40.37 -17.53
CA ASN A 479 -25.01 -39.22 -17.56
C ASN A 479 -26.49 -39.61 -17.43
N GLY A 480 -26.90 -40.67 -18.11
CA GLY A 480 -28.26 -41.15 -18.09
C GLY A 480 -28.81 -41.54 -16.71
N ALA A 481 -27.94 -41.86 -15.78
CA ALA A 481 -28.30 -42.26 -14.44
C ALA A 481 -28.49 -41.07 -13.48
N PHE A 482 -27.95 -39.92 -13.81
CA PHE A 482 -27.94 -38.73 -12.93
C PHE A 482 -28.95 -37.63 -13.33
N ILE A 483 -29.85 -37.95 -14.26
CA ILE A 483 -30.90 -37.03 -14.73
C ILE A 483 -32.30 -37.54 -14.40
#